data_bd94fdefdbd0a0ae69e456f4987bee4c
#
_entry.id   bd94fdefdbd0a0ae69e456f4987bee4c
#
_cell.length_a   1.000
_cell.length_b   1.000
_cell.length_c   1.000
_cell.angle_alpha   90.00
_cell.angle_beta   90.00
_cell.angle_gamma   90.00
#
_symmetry.space_group_name_H-M   'P 1'
#
loop_
_entity.id
_entity.type
_entity.pdbx_description
1 polymer ?
#
loop_
_entity_poly.entity_id
_entity_poly.type
_entity_poly.pdbx_seq_one_letter_code
_entity_poly.pdbx_strand_id
1 'polypeptide(L)'
;MKMEYAIRSWEIPSLPIVGANARFPVRRIFCVGRNYVEHQKEMGGDGREQPFFFLKSEFSLVPKGGTVHYPAKTSNYHYETELVVGLAKGGRRIDAKRANEHIYGYAVGLDMTRRDLQQWGKDHGRPWDFGKNFDESAPCSELVPAAKIGHPSKGAIWLNVNGKQRQKADLSDMIWSVPEQIAYLSEHYTLEPGDVIFTGTPAGVGPVKPGDELLAGIDGVGELKVKLAPAL
;
A
#
# COMPACT_ATOMS: atom_id res chain seq x y z
N MET A 1 23.30 22.42 16.99
CA MET A 1 22.25 22.83 17.93
C MET A 1 21.15 21.77 17.91
N LYS A 2 20.72 21.24 19.07
CA LYS A 2 19.59 20.31 19.14
C LYS A 2 18.31 21.15 18.96
N MET A 3 17.48 20.81 17.99
CA MET A 3 16.23 21.54 17.75
C MET A 3 15.28 21.29 18.93
N GLU A 4 14.70 22.36 19.47
CA GLU A 4 13.72 22.31 20.55
C GLU A 4 12.32 22.52 19.96
N TYR A 5 11.37 21.68 20.36
CA TYR A 5 9.99 21.73 19.89
C TYR A 5 9.06 22.23 21.01
N ALA A 6 8.04 23.00 20.65
CA ALA A 6 7.06 23.53 21.60
C ALA A 6 6.14 22.46 22.21
N ILE A 7 6.03 21.30 21.57
CA ILE A 7 5.31 20.11 22.04
C ILE A 7 6.19 18.87 21.85
N ARG A 8 5.83 17.77 22.50
CA ARG A 8 6.54 16.48 22.31
C ARG A 8 6.54 16.09 20.82
N SER A 9 7.70 15.86 20.27
CA SER A 9 7.86 15.31 18.92
C SER A 9 7.41 13.84 18.88
N TRP A 10 6.99 13.39 17.71
CA TRP A 10 6.65 11.99 17.45
C TRP A 10 7.84 11.23 16.88
N GLU A 11 7.79 9.91 16.99
CA GLU A 11 8.75 9.04 16.31
C GLU A 11 8.42 8.95 14.82
N ILE A 12 9.46 8.85 13.98
CA ILE A 12 9.30 8.68 12.54
C ILE A 12 8.69 7.29 12.27
N PRO A 13 7.51 7.19 11.64
CA PRO A 13 6.95 5.91 11.23
C PRO A 13 7.94 5.16 10.34
N SER A 14 8.07 3.85 10.56
CA SER A 14 9.10 3.08 9.88
C SER A 14 8.74 1.61 9.75
N LEU A 15 9.23 0.97 8.68
CA LEU A 15 9.11 -0.47 8.46
C LEU A 15 10.36 -1.19 8.96
N PRO A 16 10.21 -2.36 9.59
CA PRO A 16 11.33 -3.25 9.85
C PRO A 16 11.90 -3.77 8.52
N ILE A 17 13.17 -4.12 8.51
CA ILE A 17 13.86 -4.66 7.34
C ILE A 17 14.23 -6.11 7.61
N VAL A 18 13.90 -7.01 6.69
CA VAL A 18 14.23 -8.44 6.82
C VAL A 18 15.74 -8.65 6.93
N GLY A 19 16.16 -9.23 8.06
CA GLY A 19 17.56 -9.55 8.35
C GLY A 19 18.44 -8.36 8.70
N ALA A 20 17.85 -7.24 9.17
CA ALA A 20 18.58 -6.09 9.66
C ALA A 20 17.97 -5.53 10.96
N ASN A 21 18.79 -4.93 11.80
CA ASN A 21 18.32 -4.18 12.97
C ASN A 21 17.87 -2.75 12.59
N ALA A 22 18.34 -2.25 11.45
CA ALA A 22 17.93 -0.96 10.93
C ALA A 22 16.47 -0.99 10.50
N ARG A 23 15.83 0.18 10.49
CA ARG A 23 14.46 0.35 10.04
C ARG A 23 14.42 1.30 8.84
N PHE A 24 13.49 1.07 7.95
CA PHE A 24 13.23 1.94 6.80
C PHE A 24 12.26 3.07 7.22
N PRO A 25 12.70 4.34 7.28
CA PRO A 25 11.83 5.45 7.64
C PRO A 25 10.82 5.70 6.53
N VAL A 26 9.54 5.85 6.88
CA VAL A 26 8.47 6.15 5.92
C VAL A 26 8.19 7.65 5.94
N ARG A 27 8.27 8.27 4.75
CA ARG A 27 8.08 9.71 4.57
C ARG A 27 6.69 10.06 4.04
N ARG A 28 6.24 9.36 2.99
CA ARG A 28 4.92 9.50 2.36
C ARG A 28 4.48 8.13 1.87
N ILE A 29 3.18 7.91 1.84
CA ILE A 29 2.57 6.71 1.26
C ILE A 29 1.72 7.15 0.07
N PHE A 30 2.19 6.85 -1.14
CA PHE A 30 1.42 6.98 -2.37
C PHE A 30 0.69 5.66 -2.64
N CYS A 31 -0.56 5.74 -3.09
CA CYS A 31 -1.35 4.57 -3.47
C CYS A 31 -1.90 4.78 -4.87
N VAL A 32 -1.72 3.82 -5.76
CA VAL A 32 -2.29 3.88 -7.11
C VAL A 32 -3.69 3.25 -7.12
N GLY A 33 -4.64 3.92 -7.74
CA GLY A 33 -5.97 3.38 -7.92
C GLY A 33 -6.10 2.54 -9.19
N ARG A 34 -6.85 1.41 -9.13
CA ARG A 34 -7.27 0.60 -10.27
C ARG A 34 -6.14 0.10 -11.17
N ASN A 35 -5.12 -0.51 -10.60
CA ASN A 35 -3.91 -0.92 -11.33
C ASN A 35 -3.89 -2.40 -11.78
N TYR A 36 -4.99 -3.13 -11.67
CA TYR A 36 -5.15 -4.50 -12.21
C TYR A 36 -6.35 -4.57 -13.12
N VAL A 37 -6.20 -5.25 -14.27
CA VAL A 37 -7.23 -5.30 -15.32
C VAL A 37 -8.58 -5.78 -14.80
N GLU A 38 -8.60 -6.91 -14.08
CA GLU A 38 -9.85 -7.46 -13.57
C GLU A 38 -10.45 -6.60 -12.46
N HIS A 39 -9.61 -6.00 -11.59
CA HIS A 39 -10.10 -5.05 -10.58
C HIS A 39 -10.64 -3.77 -11.21
N GLN A 40 -10.03 -3.29 -12.28
CA GLN A 40 -10.54 -2.13 -13.02
C GLN A 40 -11.94 -2.42 -13.58
N LYS A 41 -12.17 -3.61 -14.15
CA LYS A 41 -13.50 -4.05 -14.63
C LYS A 41 -14.53 -4.13 -13.49
N GLU A 42 -14.18 -4.70 -12.33
CA GLU A 42 -15.03 -4.70 -11.12
C GLU A 42 -15.49 -3.29 -10.73
N MET A 43 -14.60 -2.29 -10.91
CA MET A 43 -14.85 -0.90 -10.55
C MET A 43 -15.45 -0.07 -11.69
N GLY A 44 -15.82 -0.71 -12.81
CA GLY A 44 -16.52 -0.08 -13.95
C GLY A 44 -15.62 0.73 -14.88
N GLY A 45 -14.30 0.49 -14.87
CA GLY A 45 -13.36 1.06 -15.84
C GLY A 45 -13.03 0.11 -16.98
N ASP A 46 -12.53 0.65 -18.08
CA ASP A 46 -12.06 -0.08 -19.23
C ASP A 46 -10.72 0.51 -19.74
N GLY A 47 -9.81 -0.36 -20.15
CA GLY A 47 -8.57 0.02 -20.81
C GLY A 47 -7.48 0.60 -19.88
N ARG A 48 -6.42 1.15 -20.52
CA ARG A 48 -5.26 1.72 -19.86
C ARG A 48 -5.41 3.24 -19.72
N GLU A 49 -6.19 3.66 -18.74
CA GLU A 49 -6.28 5.07 -18.37
C GLU A 49 -4.98 5.56 -17.72
N GLN A 50 -4.79 6.89 -17.65
CA GLN A 50 -3.67 7.45 -16.88
C GLN A 50 -3.78 7.02 -15.42
N PRO A 51 -2.66 6.64 -14.77
CA PRO A 51 -2.69 6.25 -13.38
C PRO A 51 -3.07 7.46 -12.54
N PHE A 52 -3.91 7.25 -11.57
CA PHE A 52 -4.18 8.26 -10.55
C PHE A 52 -3.72 7.78 -9.18
N PHE A 53 -3.30 8.73 -8.36
CA PHE A 53 -2.74 8.46 -7.04
C PHE A 53 -3.50 9.22 -5.97
N PHE A 54 -3.57 8.64 -4.80
CA PHE A 54 -3.98 9.27 -3.57
C PHE A 54 -2.93 9.02 -2.50
N LEU A 55 -3.03 9.70 -1.38
CA LEU A 55 -2.08 9.57 -0.28
C LEU A 55 -2.74 8.90 0.92
N LYS A 56 -1.95 8.14 1.67
CA LYS A 56 -2.18 7.83 3.06
C LYS A 56 -1.14 8.55 3.91
N SER A 57 -1.52 8.94 5.12
CA SER A 57 -0.56 9.43 6.09
C SER A 57 0.43 8.32 6.45
N GLU A 58 1.68 8.67 6.66
CA GLU A 58 2.67 7.74 7.21
C GLU A 58 2.28 7.21 8.60
N PHE A 59 1.42 7.94 9.32
CA PHE A 59 0.87 7.51 10.61
C PHE A 59 -0.27 6.47 10.49
N SER A 60 -0.78 6.22 9.28
CA SER A 60 -1.71 5.11 9.05
C SER A 60 -1.03 3.74 9.01
N LEU A 61 0.32 3.71 9.03
CA LEU A 61 1.12 2.51 8.92
C LEU A 61 0.98 1.61 10.16
N VAL A 62 0.75 0.29 9.93
CA VAL A 62 0.82 -0.75 10.97
C VAL A 62 1.95 -1.71 10.59
N PRO A 63 3.17 -1.51 11.14
CA PRO A 63 4.34 -2.34 10.82
C PRO A 63 4.15 -3.79 11.28
N LYS A 64 4.48 -4.76 10.43
CA LYS A 64 4.31 -6.21 10.66
C LYS A 64 2.86 -6.68 10.76
N GLY A 65 1.87 -5.83 10.48
CA GLY A 65 0.47 -6.18 10.68
C GLY A 65 0.14 -6.40 12.16
N GLY A 66 -0.42 -7.56 12.50
CA GLY A 66 -0.86 -7.85 13.87
C GLY A 66 -2.32 -7.49 14.09
N THR A 67 -2.63 -6.76 15.15
CA THR A 67 -4.01 -6.33 15.43
C THR A 67 -4.28 -4.97 14.78
N VAL A 68 -5.40 -4.89 14.05
CA VAL A 68 -5.94 -3.66 13.44
C VAL A 68 -7.36 -3.49 13.94
N HIS A 69 -7.72 -2.31 14.40
CA HIS A 69 -9.06 -2.04 14.92
C HIS A 69 -10.04 -1.73 13.78
N TYR A 70 -11.24 -2.26 13.90
CA TYR A 70 -12.31 -1.91 12.96
C TYR A 70 -12.59 -0.41 13.07
N PRO A 71 -12.49 0.36 11.98
CA PRO A 71 -12.56 1.82 12.08
C PRO A 71 -13.98 2.31 12.38
N ALA A 72 -14.07 3.41 13.12
CA ALA A 72 -15.35 4.09 13.34
C ALA A 72 -15.92 4.66 12.01
N LYS A 73 -17.24 4.99 12.03
CA LYS A 73 -17.93 5.68 10.94
C LYS A 73 -17.96 4.93 9.60
N THR A 74 -17.87 3.59 9.62
CA THR A 74 -18.08 2.76 8.43
C THR A 74 -18.85 1.49 8.81
N SER A 75 -19.64 1.00 7.87
CA SER A 75 -20.26 -0.33 7.91
C SER A 75 -19.74 -1.23 6.78
N ASN A 76 -18.80 -0.76 5.99
CA ASN A 76 -18.29 -1.46 4.82
C ASN A 76 -16.77 -1.30 4.70
N TYR A 77 -16.03 -2.05 5.54
CA TYR A 77 -14.57 -2.02 5.65
C TYR A 77 -13.96 -3.13 4.79
N HIS A 78 -13.12 -2.77 3.82
CA HIS A 78 -12.56 -3.69 2.84
C HIS A 78 -11.05 -3.81 2.97
N TYR A 79 -10.53 -4.99 2.57
CA TYR A 79 -9.10 -5.24 2.31
C TYR A 79 -8.77 -5.01 0.84
N GLU A 80 -7.54 -4.62 0.56
CA GLU A 80 -6.92 -4.53 -0.76
C GLU A 80 -5.45 -4.93 -0.61
N THR A 81 -5.08 -6.15 -1.07
CA THR A 81 -3.70 -6.64 -0.99
C THR A 81 -2.84 -6.02 -2.09
N GLU A 82 -1.67 -5.51 -1.73
CA GLU A 82 -0.81 -4.76 -2.64
C GLU A 82 0.68 -5.10 -2.45
N LEU A 83 1.43 -5.08 -3.55
CA LEU A 83 2.87 -4.96 -3.48
C LEU A 83 3.21 -3.54 -3.01
N VAL A 84 4.09 -3.45 -2.04
CA VAL A 84 4.57 -2.17 -1.50
C VAL A 84 6.02 -1.98 -1.89
N VAL A 85 6.35 -0.78 -2.37
CA VAL A 85 7.69 -0.41 -2.83
C VAL A 85 8.23 0.71 -1.96
N GLY A 86 9.42 0.53 -1.36
CA GLY A 86 10.12 1.57 -0.62
C GLY A 86 11.26 2.18 -1.45
N LEU A 87 11.37 3.49 -1.51
CA LEU A 87 12.41 4.19 -2.29
C LEU A 87 13.63 4.54 -1.44
N ALA A 88 14.83 4.13 -1.91
CA ALA A 88 16.14 4.51 -1.33
C ALA A 88 16.66 5.83 -1.86
N LYS A 89 16.24 6.21 -3.08
CA LYS A 89 16.70 7.42 -3.76
C LYS A 89 15.52 8.21 -4.25
N GLY A 90 15.59 9.51 -4.11
CA GLY A 90 14.65 10.44 -4.69
C GLY A 90 15.01 10.82 -6.12
N GLY A 91 14.19 11.71 -6.69
CA GLY A 91 14.41 12.27 -8.03
C GLY A 91 13.15 12.89 -8.59
N ARG A 92 13.33 13.57 -9.71
CA ARG A 92 12.27 14.15 -10.51
C ARG A 92 12.45 13.75 -11.97
N ARG A 93 11.36 13.48 -12.70
CA ARG A 93 11.39 13.01 -14.09
C ARG A 93 12.29 11.78 -14.27
N ILE A 94 12.10 10.80 -13.41
CA ILE A 94 12.86 9.55 -13.41
C ILE A 94 12.47 8.76 -14.65
N ASP A 95 13.45 8.34 -15.45
CA ASP A 95 13.22 7.44 -16.57
C ASP A 95 12.76 6.06 -16.04
N ALA A 96 11.68 5.53 -16.59
CA ALA A 96 11.16 4.20 -16.21
C ALA A 96 12.23 3.10 -16.35
N LYS A 97 13.12 3.19 -17.31
CA LYS A 97 14.24 2.24 -17.51
C LYS A 97 15.25 2.25 -16.36
N ARG A 98 15.30 3.33 -15.59
CA ARG A 98 16.20 3.51 -14.45
C ARG A 98 15.48 3.50 -13.10
N ALA A 99 14.16 3.40 -13.08
CA ALA A 99 13.36 3.49 -11.87
C ALA A 99 13.74 2.45 -10.81
N ASN A 100 14.17 1.25 -11.22
CA ASN A 100 14.63 0.20 -10.31
C ASN A 100 15.86 0.61 -9.49
N GLU A 101 16.70 1.54 -9.98
CA GLU A 101 17.87 2.06 -9.25
C GLU A 101 17.47 2.90 -8.01
N HIS A 102 16.20 3.32 -7.92
CA HIS A 102 15.65 4.12 -6.84
C HIS A 102 15.02 3.26 -5.72
N ILE A 103 14.81 1.97 -5.96
CA ILE A 103 14.10 1.07 -5.05
C ILE A 103 15.03 0.54 -3.98
N TYR A 104 14.63 0.65 -2.71
CA TYR A 104 15.26 -0.02 -1.58
C TYR A 104 14.81 -1.48 -1.47
N GLY A 105 13.52 -1.73 -1.56
CA GLY A 105 12.94 -3.05 -1.37
C GLY A 105 11.42 -3.07 -1.46
N TYR A 106 10.87 -4.23 -1.11
CA TYR A 106 9.47 -4.56 -1.29
C TYR A 106 8.86 -5.15 -0.02
N ALA A 107 7.55 -4.96 0.14
CA ALA A 107 6.77 -5.55 1.22
C ALA A 107 5.38 -5.97 0.72
N VAL A 108 4.66 -6.72 1.53
CA VAL A 108 3.22 -6.98 1.36
C VAL A 108 2.46 -5.96 2.18
N GLY A 109 1.48 -5.27 1.59
CA GLY A 109 0.64 -4.32 2.30
C GLY A 109 -0.85 -4.54 2.09
N LEU A 110 -1.64 -3.92 2.94
CA LEU A 110 -3.10 -3.83 2.78
C LEU A 110 -3.50 -2.35 2.72
N ASP A 111 -4.08 -1.93 1.58
CA ASP A 111 -4.75 -0.63 1.47
C ASP A 111 -6.17 -0.75 2.02
N MET A 112 -6.29 -0.68 3.34
CA MET A 112 -7.57 -0.82 4.01
C MET A 112 -8.48 0.36 3.72
N THR A 113 -9.75 0.05 3.41
CA THR A 113 -10.67 1.01 2.81
C THR A 113 -12.02 1.02 3.52
N ARG A 114 -12.48 2.19 3.96
CA ARG A 114 -13.88 2.45 4.31
C ARG A 114 -14.65 2.68 3.02
N ARG A 115 -15.18 1.59 2.45
CA ARG A 115 -15.70 1.58 1.09
C ARG A 115 -16.92 2.47 0.89
N ASP A 116 -17.79 2.53 1.88
CA ASP A 116 -18.94 3.42 1.91
C ASP A 116 -18.56 4.89 1.86
N LEU A 117 -17.52 5.31 2.61
CA LEU A 117 -17.03 6.69 2.61
C LEU A 117 -16.28 7.03 1.31
N GLN A 118 -15.52 6.06 0.76
CA GLN A 118 -14.91 6.23 -0.56
C GLN A 118 -15.97 6.42 -1.65
N GLN A 119 -17.03 5.59 -1.63
CA GLN A 119 -18.12 5.70 -2.59
C GLN A 119 -18.86 7.03 -2.47
N TRP A 120 -19.15 7.45 -1.23
CA TRP A 120 -19.72 8.78 -0.99
C TRP A 120 -18.85 9.90 -1.60
N GLY A 121 -17.54 9.83 -1.43
CA GLY A 121 -16.60 10.78 -2.04
C GLY A 121 -16.69 10.79 -3.57
N LYS A 122 -16.76 9.61 -4.20
CA LYS A 122 -16.94 9.49 -5.65
C LYS A 122 -18.25 10.13 -6.13
N ASP A 123 -19.36 9.79 -5.48
CA ASP A 123 -20.70 10.24 -5.86
C ASP A 123 -20.89 11.76 -5.75
N HIS A 124 -20.11 12.38 -4.87
CA HIS A 124 -20.18 13.84 -4.60
C HIS A 124 -18.97 14.63 -5.15
N GLY A 125 -18.07 13.99 -5.91
CA GLY A 125 -16.84 14.64 -6.42
C GLY A 125 -15.95 15.19 -5.29
N ARG A 126 -15.85 14.47 -4.18
CA ARG A 126 -15.05 14.83 -3.00
C ARG A 126 -13.79 13.97 -2.89
N PRO A 127 -12.75 14.45 -2.19
CA PRO A 127 -11.56 13.65 -1.86
C PRO A 127 -11.92 12.34 -1.17
N TRP A 128 -11.06 11.33 -1.34
CA TRP A 128 -11.25 9.99 -0.76
C TRP A 128 -10.66 9.83 0.63
N ASP A 129 -10.14 10.91 1.24
CA ASP A 129 -9.39 10.86 2.50
C ASP A 129 -10.10 10.09 3.60
N PHE A 130 -11.39 10.38 3.86
CA PHE A 130 -12.15 9.63 4.88
C PHE A 130 -12.33 8.15 4.56
N GLY A 131 -12.28 7.78 3.28
CA GLY A 131 -12.35 6.38 2.83
C GLY A 131 -11.00 5.68 2.82
N LYS A 132 -9.90 6.41 2.64
CA LYS A 132 -8.57 5.86 2.34
C LYS A 132 -7.49 6.26 3.33
N ASN A 133 -7.53 7.47 3.90
CA ASN A 133 -6.48 8.02 4.74
C ASN A 133 -6.97 8.15 6.19
N PHE A 134 -6.80 7.11 7.00
CA PHE A 134 -7.22 7.04 8.40
C PHE A 134 -6.29 6.11 9.18
N ASP A 135 -6.37 6.18 10.49
CA ASP A 135 -5.52 5.41 11.40
C ASP A 135 -5.59 3.91 11.12
N GLU A 136 -4.46 3.23 11.20
CA GLU A 136 -4.31 1.78 10.96
C GLU A 136 -4.77 1.31 9.56
N SER A 137 -4.84 2.21 8.57
CA SER A 137 -5.32 1.86 7.23
C SER A 137 -4.23 1.35 6.28
N ALA A 138 -2.99 1.24 6.73
CA ALA A 138 -1.85 0.74 5.94
C ALA A 138 -1.04 -0.34 6.69
N PRO A 139 -1.63 -1.52 7.01
CA PRO A 139 -0.84 -2.65 7.50
C PRO A 139 0.18 -3.07 6.46
N CYS A 140 1.44 -3.27 6.88
CA CYS A 140 2.54 -3.59 5.99
C CYS A 140 3.50 -4.58 6.64
N SER A 141 4.00 -5.55 5.89
CA SER A 141 4.99 -6.52 6.34
C SER A 141 6.37 -5.88 6.56
N GLU A 142 7.35 -6.68 6.95
CA GLU A 142 8.75 -6.26 6.89
C GLU A 142 9.17 -6.00 5.44
N LEU A 143 10.04 -5.03 5.24
CA LEU A 143 10.57 -4.68 3.92
C LEU A 143 11.73 -5.60 3.56
N VAL A 144 11.64 -6.28 2.43
CA VAL A 144 12.71 -7.14 1.90
C VAL A 144 13.57 -6.32 0.94
N PRO A 145 14.88 -6.17 1.18
CA PRO A 145 15.75 -5.42 0.29
C PRO A 145 15.77 -5.99 -1.15
N ALA A 146 15.66 -5.12 -2.15
CA ALA A 146 15.75 -5.51 -3.56
C ALA A 146 17.07 -6.22 -3.89
N ALA A 147 18.13 -5.90 -3.19
CA ALA A 147 19.43 -6.59 -3.31
C ALA A 147 19.35 -8.10 -2.99
N LYS A 148 18.33 -8.55 -2.23
CA LYS A 148 18.15 -9.97 -1.90
C LYS A 148 17.24 -10.70 -2.88
N ILE A 149 16.22 -10.03 -3.43
CA ILE A 149 15.16 -10.68 -4.21
C ILE A 149 15.04 -10.17 -5.65
N GLY A 150 15.83 -9.17 -6.03
CA GLY A 150 15.68 -8.48 -7.31
C GLY A 150 14.43 -7.58 -7.33
N HIS A 151 13.87 -7.43 -8.53
CA HIS A 151 12.69 -6.60 -8.76
C HIS A 151 11.54 -7.48 -9.25
N PRO A 152 10.63 -7.92 -8.35
CA PRO A 152 9.53 -8.80 -8.70
C PRO A 152 8.57 -8.11 -9.68
N SER A 153 8.32 -8.75 -10.82
CA SER A 153 7.40 -8.30 -11.87
C SER A 153 6.40 -9.39 -12.29
N LYS A 154 6.51 -10.57 -11.65
CA LYS A 154 5.65 -11.75 -11.83
C LYS A 154 5.64 -12.56 -10.54
N GLY A 155 4.70 -13.49 -10.42
CA GLY A 155 4.49 -14.30 -9.22
C GLY A 155 3.16 -13.98 -8.56
N ALA A 156 2.66 -14.91 -7.76
CA ALA A 156 1.35 -14.78 -7.17
C ALA A 156 1.30 -13.65 -6.13
N ILE A 157 0.23 -12.85 -6.21
CA ILE A 157 -0.27 -11.97 -5.16
C ILE A 157 -1.62 -12.50 -4.71
N TRP A 158 -1.81 -12.70 -3.40
CA TRP A 158 -3.02 -13.35 -2.90
C TRP A 158 -3.41 -12.87 -1.49
N LEU A 159 -4.68 -13.10 -1.14
CA LEU A 159 -5.21 -12.87 0.20
C LEU A 159 -6.25 -13.92 0.57
N ASN A 160 -6.14 -14.42 1.80
CA ASN A 160 -7.13 -15.27 2.44
C ASN A 160 -7.80 -14.51 3.60
N VAL A 161 -9.11 -14.69 3.75
CA VAL A 161 -9.87 -14.26 4.93
C VAL A 161 -10.41 -15.50 5.63
N ASN A 162 -10.05 -15.72 6.89
CA ASN A 162 -10.43 -16.88 7.67
C ASN A 162 -10.12 -18.21 6.94
N GLY A 163 -8.96 -18.28 6.31
CA GLY A 163 -8.50 -19.43 5.55
C GLY A 163 -9.13 -19.63 4.16
N LYS A 164 -10.06 -18.75 3.75
CA LYS A 164 -10.67 -18.81 2.42
C LYS A 164 -10.02 -17.78 1.49
N GLN A 165 -9.55 -18.22 0.33
CA GLN A 165 -8.97 -17.35 -0.69
C GLN A 165 -10.01 -16.36 -1.20
N ARG A 166 -9.63 -15.07 -1.22
CA ARG A 166 -10.46 -13.95 -1.68
C ARG A 166 -9.85 -13.21 -2.85
N GLN A 167 -8.54 -12.96 -2.80
CA GLN A 167 -7.81 -12.37 -3.91
C GLN A 167 -6.74 -13.34 -4.39
N LYS A 168 -6.53 -13.41 -5.70
CA LYS A 168 -5.43 -14.10 -6.35
C LYS A 168 -5.23 -13.55 -7.75
N ALA A 169 -4.00 -13.14 -8.07
CA ALA A 169 -3.58 -12.70 -9.39
C ALA A 169 -2.07 -12.92 -9.54
N ASP A 170 -1.51 -12.52 -10.64
CA ASP A 170 -0.07 -12.44 -10.86
C ASP A 170 0.38 -10.97 -10.87
N LEU A 171 1.58 -10.66 -10.40
CA LEU A 171 2.13 -9.30 -10.45
C LEU A 171 2.24 -8.76 -11.88
N SER A 172 2.36 -9.64 -12.88
CA SER A 172 2.37 -9.27 -14.30
C SER A 172 1.02 -8.75 -14.81
N ASP A 173 -0.06 -8.92 -14.05
CA ASP A 173 -1.39 -8.39 -14.38
C ASP A 173 -1.54 -6.89 -14.04
N MET A 174 -0.51 -6.25 -13.48
CA MET A 174 -0.50 -4.80 -13.27
C MET A 174 -0.59 -4.05 -14.60
N ILE A 175 -1.51 -3.09 -14.68
CA ILE A 175 -1.68 -2.20 -15.84
C ILE A 175 -0.48 -1.28 -15.99
N TRP A 176 -0.03 -0.69 -14.88
CA TRP A 176 1.15 0.14 -14.75
C TRP A 176 2.18 -0.58 -13.88
N SER A 177 3.28 -0.98 -14.48
CA SER A 177 4.40 -1.62 -13.78
C SER A 177 5.01 -0.69 -12.72
N VAL A 178 5.71 -1.25 -11.74
CA VAL A 178 6.41 -0.46 -10.71
C VAL A 178 7.31 0.63 -11.30
N PRO A 179 8.16 0.35 -12.32
CA PRO A 179 8.96 1.38 -12.96
C PRO A 179 8.14 2.53 -13.59
N GLU A 180 7.02 2.21 -14.24
CA GLU A 180 6.15 3.21 -14.84
C GLU A 180 5.44 4.07 -13.78
N GLN A 181 5.03 3.48 -12.65
CA GLN A 181 4.44 4.21 -11.53
C GLN A 181 5.44 5.22 -10.94
N ILE A 182 6.71 4.80 -10.71
CA ILE A 182 7.78 5.68 -10.22
C ILE A 182 8.04 6.82 -11.21
N ALA A 183 8.14 6.51 -12.51
CA ALA A 183 8.35 7.50 -13.56
C ALA A 183 7.22 8.53 -13.55
N TYR A 184 5.96 8.09 -13.60
CA TYR A 184 4.80 8.96 -13.62
C TYR A 184 4.69 9.83 -12.35
N LEU A 185 4.83 9.25 -11.16
CA LEU A 185 4.86 10.02 -9.91
C LEU A 185 5.94 11.09 -9.89
N SER A 186 7.12 10.78 -10.45
CA SER A 186 8.25 11.70 -10.47
C SER A 186 8.09 12.89 -11.42
N GLU A 187 7.10 12.86 -12.31
CA GLU A 187 6.70 14.02 -13.11
C GLU A 187 5.95 15.05 -12.27
N HIS A 188 5.15 14.59 -11.32
CA HIS A 188 4.29 15.41 -10.46
C HIS A 188 4.95 15.81 -9.14
N TYR A 189 5.80 14.93 -8.59
CA TYR A 189 6.46 15.10 -7.30
C TYR A 189 7.98 14.99 -7.44
N THR A 190 8.73 15.70 -6.61
CA THR A 190 10.09 15.29 -6.29
C THR A 190 9.97 14.12 -5.32
N LEU A 191 10.29 12.92 -5.79
CA LEU A 191 10.36 11.74 -4.94
C LEU A 191 11.58 11.83 -4.04
N GLU A 192 11.50 11.23 -2.87
CA GLU A 192 12.54 11.29 -1.84
C GLU A 192 12.81 9.92 -1.23
N PRO A 193 13.98 9.68 -0.65
CA PRO A 193 14.21 8.50 0.17
C PRO A 193 13.15 8.40 1.28
N GLY A 194 12.61 7.20 1.48
CA GLY A 194 11.54 6.97 2.44
C GLY A 194 10.13 7.10 1.86
N ASP A 195 9.96 7.57 0.63
CA ASP A 195 8.66 7.49 -0.05
C ASP A 195 8.31 6.03 -0.30
N VAL A 196 7.04 5.69 -0.08
CA VAL A 196 6.49 4.34 -0.24
C VAL A 196 5.36 4.39 -1.27
N ILE A 197 5.27 3.35 -2.11
CA ILE A 197 4.23 3.22 -3.12
C ILE A 197 3.47 1.91 -2.88
N PHE A 198 2.18 1.99 -2.67
CA PHE A 198 1.23 0.90 -2.74
C PHE A 198 0.78 0.80 -4.20
N THR A 199 1.03 -0.37 -4.84
CA THR A 199 1.04 -0.48 -6.30
C THR A 199 -0.29 -0.89 -6.92
N GLY A 200 -1.36 -0.94 -6.13
CA GLY A 200 -2.68 -1.36 -6.56
C GLY A 200 -2.98 -2.81 -6.23
N THR A 201 -4.25 -3.12 -6.12
CA THR A 201 -4.79 -4.42 -5.69
C THR A 201 -5.45 -5.17 -6.84
N PRO A 202 -5.37 -6.53 -6.86
CA PRO A 202 -6.15 -7.34 -7.79
C PRO A 202 -7.64 -7.40 -7.42
N ALA A 203 -8.45 -7.99 -8.31
CA ALA A 203 -9.87 -8.29 -8.10
C ALA A 203 -10.10 -9.16 -6.85
N GLY A 204 -11.34 -9.16 -6.34
CA GLY A 204 -11.76 -9.93 -5.17
C GLY A 204 -11.68 -9.16 -3.86
N VAL A 205 -11.66 -7.82 -3.91
CA VAL A 205 -11.83 -6.97 -2.73
C VAL A 205 -13.18 -7.23 -2.06
N GLY A 206 -13.25 -7.13 -0.75
CA GLY A 206 -14.50 -7.45 -0.04
C GLY A 206 -14.53 -7.04 1.40
N PRO A 207 -15.71 -7.08 2.03
CA PRO A 207 -15.89 -6.63 3.40
C PRO A 207 -15.30 -7.60 4.41
N VAL A 208 -14.87 -7.04 5.52
CA VAL A 208 -14.41 -7.74 6.72
C VAL A 208 -15.11 -7.19 7.96
N LYS A 209 -15.05 -7.94 9.05
CA LYS A 209 -15.65 -7.61 10.34
C LYS A 209 -14.69 -7.89 11.49
N PRO A 210 -14.96 -7.36 12.68
CA PRO A 210 -14.19 -7.72 13.88
C PRO A 210 -14.15 -9.24 14.08
N GLY A 211 -12.97 -9.75 14.43
CA GLY A 211 -12.69 -11.17 14.60
C GLY A 211 -12.13 -11.85 13.36
N ASP A 212 -12.24 -11.26 12.16
CA ASP A 212 -11.66 -11.83 10.95
C ASP A 212 -10.12 -11.81 10.99
N GLU A 213 -9.52 -12.87 10.43
CA GLU A 213 -8.07 -12.99 10.20
C GLU A 213 -7.78 -12.91 8.71
N LEU A 214 -6.89 -12.00 8.35
CA LEU A 214 -6.40 -11.81 6.99
C LEU A 214 -4.97 -12.33 6.91
N LEU A 215 -4.70 -13.14 5.89
CA LEU A 215 -3.36 -13.57 5.52
C LEU A 215 -3.13 -13.22 4.05
N ALA A 216 -2.27 -12.25 3.82
CA ALA A 216 -1.87 -11.81 2.48
C ALA A 216 -0.46 -12.30 2.17
N GLY A 217 -0.15 -12.56 0.91
CA GLY A 217 1.17 -12.97 0.50
C GLY A 217 1.50 -12.60 -0.94
N ILE A 218 2.81 -12.47 -1.20
CA ILE A 218 3.37 -12.25 -2.53
C ILE A 218 4.60 -13.14 -2.68
N ASP A 219 4.62 -13.91 -3.77
CA ASP A 219 5.73 -14.83 -4.07
C ASP A 219 7.07 -14.10 -4.10
N GLY A 220 8.05 -14.64 -3.38
CA GLY A 220 9.40 -14.08 -3.29
C GLY A 220 9.53 -12.82 -2.43
N VAL A 221 8.41 -12.24 -1.94
CA VAL A 221 8.41 -11.06 -1.06
C VAL A 221 8.10 -11.46 0.39
N GLY A 222 7.04 -12.21 0.64
CA GLY A 222 6.69 -12.66 1.98
C GLY A 222 5.19 -12.64 2.25
N GLU A 223 4.84 -12.63 3.54
CA GLU A 223 3.48 -12.68 4.02
C GLU A 223 3.18 -11.58 5.05
N LEU A 224 1.90 -11.21 5.16
CA LEU A 224 1.38 -10.26 6.13
C LEU A 224 0.14 -10.87 6.80
N LYS A 225 0.16 -10.98 8.11
CA LYS A 225 -0.98 -11.45 8.90
C LYS A 225 -1.60 -10.28 9.68
N VAL A 226 -2.91 -10.13 9.56
CA VAL A 226 -3.69 -9.11 10.27
C VAL A 226 -4.89 -9.77 10.93
N LYS A 227 -5.16 -9.39 12.19
CA LYS A 227 -6.38 -9.76 12.91
C LYS A 227 -7.21 -8.51 13.20
N LEU A 228 -8.47 -8.52 12.85
CA LEU A 228 -9.36 -7.39 13.10
C LEU A 228 -9.93 -7.46 14.52
N ALA A 229 -9.67 -6.43 15.30
CA ALA A 229 -10.27 -6.20 16.61
C ALA A 229 -11.56 -5.37 16.49
N PRO A 230 -12.43 -5.36 17.51
CA PRO A 230 -13.50 -4.36 17.61
C PRO A 230 -12.96 -2.93 17.51
N ALA A 231 -13.84 -1.97 17.24
CA ALA A 231 -13.49 -0.55 17.29
C ALA A 231 -12.99 -0.15 18.69
N LEU A 232 -12.07 0.80 18.73
CA LEU A 232 -11.58 1.43 19.96
C LEU A 232 -12.69 2.23 20.65
#